data_f32c079251aba901d9e94942bbe2c563
#
_entry.id   f32c079251aba901d9e94942bbe2c563
#
_cell.length_a   1.000
_cell.length_b   1.000
_cell.length_c   1.000
_cell.angle_alpha   90.00
_cell.angle_beta   90.00
_cell.angle_gamma   90.00
#
_symmetry.space_group_name_H-M   'P 1'
#
loop_
_entity.id
_entity.type
_entity.pdbx_description
1 polymer ?
#
loop_
_entity_poly.entity_id
_entity_poly.type
_entity_poly.pdbx_seq_one_letter_code
_entity_poly.pdbx_strand_id
1 'polypeptide(L)'
;MKRTLAYGDSNTWGFDPVTWGSVPMTLERYPEDIRWTGLLQKALGKDALVLEEGLCGRTTAFDDEECDGRNGLMALPAILKANQPIDAAIIMLGTNDCKSAFNASSKEITAGLELCLKKLLDVVAPENILLISPLYLETAAFDFGFNDRSIAVSRELKRDYKELADKYNTAFLAASDHAKASSLDGQHLTEEGHRALFEAVLKSIVSMNIKN
;
A
#
# COMPACT_ATOMS: atom_id res chain seq x y z
N MET A 1 0.76 -8.63 -22.99
CA MET A 1 0.75 -8.91 -21.54
C MET A 1 0.56 -7.57 -20.84
N LYS A 2 -0.55 -7.40 -20.13
CA LYS A 2 -0.84 -6.17 -19.38
C LYS A 2 0.00 -6.09 -18.10
N ARG A 3 0.45 -4.91 -17.75
CA ARG A 3 1.35 -4.69 -16.60
C ARG A 3 0.64 -3.82 -15.55
N THR A 4 0.44 -4.38 -14.37
CA THR A 4 -0.17 -3.71 -13.23
C THR A 4 0.89 -3.42 -12.17
N LEU A 5 1.16 -2.16 -11.90
CA LEU A 5 2.07 -1.76 -10.84
C LEU A 5 1.33 -1.86 -9.48
N ALA A 6 1.87 -2.60 -8.53
CA ALA A 6 1.45 -2.62 -7.13
C ALA A 6 2.50 -1.87 -6.30
N TYR A 7 2.28 -0.57 -6.08
CA TYR A 7 3.19 0.32 -5.36
C TYR A 7 2.75 0.52 -3.91
N GLY A 8 3.61 0.21 -2.96
CA GLY A 8 3.24 0.31 -1.55
C GLY A 8 4.37 0.06 -0.55
N ASP A 9 4.00 -0.13 0.69
CA ASP A 9 4.87 -0.38 1.83
C ASP A 9 5.05 -1.88 2.14
N SER A 10 5.29 -2.22 3.41
CA SER A 10 5.43 -3.59 3.91
C SER A 10 4.18 -4.45 3.68
N ASN A 11 2.98 -3.88 3.74
CA ASN A 11 1.73 -4.60 3.44
C ASN A 11 1.62 -4.98 1.96
N THR A 12 2.24 -4.23 1.06
CA THR A 12 2.35 -4.59 -0.36
C THR A 12 3.52 -5.54 -0.62
N TRP A 13 4.63 -5.37 0.09
CA TRP A 13 5.76 -6.30 0.06
C TRP A 13 5.35 -7.69 0.55
N GLY A 14 4.43 -7.77 1.52
CA GLY A 14 3.96 -9.01 2.13
C GLY A 14 4.75 -9.39 3.38
N PHE A 15 5.00 -8.42 4.27
CA PHE A 15 5.67 -8.66 5.54
C PHE A 15 4.89 -9.65 6.40
N ASP A 16 5.60 -10.66 6.97
CA ASP A 16 5.02 -11.63 7.89
C ASP A 16 5.21 -11.17 9.35
N PRO A 17 4.14 -10.74 10.04
CA PRO A 17 4.23 -10.25 11.42
C PRO A 17 4.61 -11.34 12.44
N VAL A 18 4.48 -12.61 12.08
CA VAL A 18 4.86 -13.74 12.97
C VAL A 18 6.37 -13.81 13.15
N THR A 19 7.15 -13.34 12.17
CA THR A 19 8.61 -13.37 12.22
C THR A 19 9.22 -12.23 13.03
N TRP A 20 8.40 -11.23 13.38
CA TRP A 20 8.81 -10.15 14.26
C TRP A 20 9.03 -10.66 15.69
N GLY A 21 10.23 -10.42 16.20
CA GLY A 21 10.60 -10.92 17.54
C GLY A 21 11.17 -12.33 17.56
N SER A 22 11.27 -13.01 16.41
CA SER A 22 12.04 -14.25 16.30
C SER A 22 13.53 -14.01 16.63
N VAL A 23 14.21 -15.02 17.18
CA VAL A 23 15.65 -14.93 17.49
C VAL A 23 16.41 -16.00 16.69
N PRO A 24 17.31 -15.61 15.77
CA PRO A 24 17.59 -14.25 15.32
C PRO A 24 16.39 -13.62 14.58
N MET A 25 16.23 -12.31 14.66
CA MET A 25 15.18 -11.60 13.96
C MET A 25 15.41 -11.72 12.45
N THR A 26 14.50 -12.43 11.79
CA THR A 26 14.46 -12.54 10.32
C THR A 26 13.25 -11.80 9.84
N LEU A 27 13.44 -10.79 8.96
CA LEU A 27 12.33 -10.16 8.27
C LEU A 27 11.91 -11.10 7.14
N GLU A 28 10.82 -11.83 7.35
CA GLU A 28 10.32 -12.76 6.36
C GLU A 28 9.18 -12.14 5.56
N ARG A 29 9.12 -12.57 4.31
CA ARG A 29 8.09 -12.20 3.37
C ARG A 29 7.15 -13.37 3.17
N TYR A 30 5.85 -13.17 3.27
CA TYR A 30 4.88 -14.19 2.88
C TYR A 30 5.16 -14.69 1.45
N PRO A 31 5.05 -16.00 1.20
CA PRO A 31 5.19 -16.56 -0.13
C PRO A 31 4.11 -16.04 -1.09
N GLU A 32 4.33 -16.20 -2.39
CA GLU A 32 3.46 -15.62 -3.42
C GLU A 32 2.03 -16.17 -3.44
N ASP A 33 1.81 -17.35 -2.90
CA ASP A 33 0.50 -17.98 -2.76
C ASP A 33 -0.27 -17.50 -1.51
N ILE A 34 0.32 -16.65 -0.70
CA ILE A 34 -0.29 -16.01 0.48
C ILE A 34 -0.44 -14.49 0.28
N ARG A 35 0.65 -13.79 -0.11
CA ARG A 35 0.59 -12.32 -0.22
C ARG A 35 -0.38 -11.87 -1.32
N TRP A 36 -1.13 -10.79 -1.06
CA TRP A 36 -2.20 -10.31 -1.94
C TRP A 36 -1.74 -10.04 -3.38
N THR A 37 -0.52 -9.55 -3.56
CA THR A 37 0.08 -9.27 -4.88
C THR A 37 0.33 -10.55 -5.68
N GLY A 38 0.83 -11.60 -5.04
CA GLY A 38 1.04 -12.92 -5.67
C GLY A 38 -0.28 -13.62 -5.98
N LEU A 39 -1.27 -13.54 -5.07
CA LEU A 39 -2.64 -14.03 -5.34
C LEU A 39 -3.26 -13.31 -6.53
N LEU A 40 -3.06 -11.98 -6.64
CA LEU A 40 -3.52 -11.18 -7.78
C LEU A 40 -2.85 -11.63 -9.07
N GLN A 41 -1.52 -11.84 -9.07
CA GLN A 41 -0.78 -12.37 -10.22
C GLN A 41 -1.36 -13.72 -10.69
N LYS A 42 -1.62 -14.62 -9.73
CA LYS A 42 -2.20 -15.93 -10.03
C LYS A 42 -3.60 -15.81 -10.65
N ALA A 43 -4.44 -14.92 -10.12
CA ALA A 43 -5.81 -14.71 -10.62
C ALA A 43 -5.85 -14.06 -12.01
N LEU A 44 -4.94 -13.13 -12.30
CA LEU A 44 -4.83 -12.46 -13.61
C LEU A 44 -4.19 -13.37 -14.68
N GLY A 45 -3.49 -14.42 -14.27
CA GLY A 45 -2.91 -15.42 -15.17
C GLY A 45 -1.70 -14.92 -15.97
N LYS A 46 -1.35 -15.69 -17.01
CA LYS A 46 -0.12 -15.48 -17.80
C LYS A 46 -0.15 -14.28 -18.74
N ASP A 47 -1.33 -13.73 -19.01
CA ASP A 47 -1.50 -12.59 -19.91
C ASP A 47 -1.39 -11.22 -19.20
N ALA A 48 -1.16 -11.26 -17.89
CA ALA A 48 -0.89 -10.10 -17.06
C ALA A 48 0.40 -10.29 -16.26
N LEU A 49 1.01 -9.16 -15.86
CA LEU A 49 2.18 -9.11 -14.97
C LEU A 49 1.88 -8.12 -13.85
N VAL A 50 1.92 -8.58 -12.61
CA VAL A 50 1.89 -7.75 -11.42
C VAL A 50 3.33 -7.38 -11.05
N LEU A 51 3.65 -6.09 -11.14
CA LEU A 51 4.94 -5.54 -10.73
C LEU A 51 4.87 -5.24 -9.24
N GLU A 52 5.49 -6.10 -8.44
CA GLU A 52 5.45 -6.01 -6.96
C GLU A 52 6.49 -5.03 -6.45
N GLU A 53 6.11 -3.77 -6.31
CA GLU A 53 6.96 -2.66 -5.86
C GLU A 53 6.63 -2.25 -4.41
N GLY A 54 6.51 -3.24 -3.51
CA GLY A 54 6.42 -3.05 -2.07
C GLY A 54 7.79 -2.86 -1.44
N LEU A 55 7.91 -1.94 -0.46
CA LEU A 55 9.13 -1.73 0.32
C LEU A 55 8.78 -1.46 1.79
N CYS A 56 9.31 -2.29 2.69
CA CYS A 56 9.09 -2.10 4.14
C CYS A 56 9.54 -0.69 4.58
N GLY A 57 8.70 -0.02 5.36
CA GLY A 57 8.98 1.34 5.84
C GLY A 57 8.69 2.45 4.84
N ARG A 58 8.24 2.16 3.59
CA ARG A 58 7.98 3.21 2.60
C ARG A 58 6.88 4.16 3.08
N THR A 59 7.18 5.46 3.02
CA THR A 59 6.28 6.57 3.26
C THR A 59 5.68 7.08 1.94
N THR A 60 4.75 8.03 2.00
CA THR A 60 4.26 8.76 0.83
C THR A 60 5.34 9.69 0.27
N ALA A 61 5.74 10.72 1.03
CA ALA A 61 6.69 11.74 0.62
C ALA A 61 7.57 12.24 1.78
N PHE A 62 7.64 11.50 2.89
CA PHE A 62 8.45 11.84 4.05
C PHE A 62 9.80 11.13 3.97
N ASP A 63 10.87 11.84 4.29
CA ASP A 63 12.17 11.23 4.50
C ASP A 63 12.21 10.59 5.89
N ASP A 64 12.65 9.34 5.98
CA ASP A 64 12.85 8.64 7.24
C ASP A 64 14.31 8.77 7.64
N GLU A 65 14.61 9.51 8.72
CA GLU A 65 15.97 9.77 9.18
C GLU A 65 16.68 8.49 9.69
N GLU A 66 15.91 7.47 10.07
CA GLU A 66 16.45 6.19 10.56
C GLU A 66 16.67 5.18 9.43
N CYS A 67 16.05 5.41 8.26
CA CYS A 67 16.09 4.44 7.16
C CYS A 67 16.04 5.10 5.79
N ASP A 68 17.19 5.25 5.16
CA ASP A 68 17.33 5.83 3.84
C ASP A 68 16.47 5.16 2.77
N GLY A 69 16.03 5.95 1.79
CA GLY A 69 15.33 5.46 0.59
C GLY A 69 13.86 5.07 0.83
N ARG A 70 13.26 5.51 1.93
CA ARG A 70 11.85 5.21 2.23
C ARG A 70 10.87 6.22 1.64
N ASN A 71 11.33 7.36 1.15
CA ASN A 71 10.49 8.35 0.49
C ASN A 71 9.93 7.81 -0.83
N GLY A 72 8.63 7.50 -0.85
CA GLY A 72 7.96 6.91 -1.99
C GLY A 72 7.89 7.85 -3.20
N LEU A 73 7.70 9.16 -2.97
CA LEU A 73 7.69 10.14 -4.04
C LEU A 73 9.03 10.20 -4.78
N MET A 74 10.13 10.10 -4.04
CA MET A 74 11.48 10.15 -4.63
C MET A 74 11.83 8.87 -5.40
N ALA A 75 11.37 7.71 -4.95
CA ALA A 75 11.64 6.42 -5.60
C ALA A 75 10.77 6.19 -6.86
N LEU A 76 9.54 6.69 -6.86
CA LEU A 76 8.53 6.36 -7.88
C LEU A 76 8.96 6.68 -9.34
N PRO A 77 9.57 7.83 -9.67
CA PRO A 77 9.96 8.14 -11.06
C PRO A 77 10.90 7.11 -11.70
N ALA A 78 11.87 6.60 -10.94
CA ALA A 78 12.80 5.58 -11.42
C ALA A 78 12.09 4.25 -11.67
N ILE A 79 11.17 3.86 -10.76
CA ILE A 79 10.35 2.66 -10.88
C ILE A 79 9.44 2.75 -12.12
N LEU A 80 8.75 3.87 -12.30
CA LEU A 80 7.90 4.09 -13.47
C LEU A 80 8.70 3.98 -14.77
N LYS A 81 9.87 4.62 -14.83
CA LYS A 81 10.74 4.58 -16.01
C LYS A 81 11.23 3.16 -16.33
N ALA A 82 11.61 2.38 -15.32
CA ALA A 82 12.13 1.03 -15.50
C ALA A 82 11.06 0.00 -15.93
N ASN A 83 9.78 0.28 -15.60
CA ASN A 83 8.70 -0.69 -15.74
C ASN A 83 7.69 -0.39 -16.87
N GLN A 84 7.92 0.62 -17.70
CA GLN A 84 7.02 0.94 -18.82
C GLN A 84 6.95 -0.18 -19.88
N PRO A 85 5.82 -0.34 -20.59
CA PRO A 85 4.55 0.36 -20.34
C PRO A 85 3.84 -0.17 -19.07
N ILE A 86 3.10 0.70 -18.39
CA ILE A 86 2.25 0.35 -17.24
C ILE A 86 0.80 0.61 -17.65
N ASP A 87 -0.03 -0.43 -17.61
CA ASP A 87 -1.43 -0.37 -18.05
C ASP A 87 -2.37 0.00 -16.89
N ALA A 88 -1.99 -0.37 -15.65
CA ALA A 88 -2.74 -0.06 -14.43
C ALA A 88 -1.81 0.13 -13.25
N ALA A 89 -2.28 0.86 -12.24
CA ALA A 89 -1.54 1.05 -11.00
C ALA A 89 -2.44 0.87 -9.77
N ILE A 90 -1.90 0.25 -8.75
CA ILE A 90 -2.47 0.14 -7.40
C ILE A 90 -1.48 0.83 -6.46
N ILE A 91 -1.95 1.79 -5.67
CA ILE A 91 -1.10 2.46 -4.69
C ILE A 91 -1.71 2.33 -3.29
N MET A 92 -0.92 1.82 -2.33
CA MET A 92 -1.27 1.69 -0.92
C MET A 92 -0.08 2.11 -0.06
N LEU A 93 -0.12 3.34 0.43
CA LEU A 93 0.89 3.98 1.29
C LEU A 93 0.18 4.79 2.39
N GLY A 94 0.93 5.21 3.41
CA GLY A 94 0.45 6.08 4.48
C GLY A 94 0.55 5.46 5.87
N THR A 95 0.75 4.15 5.98
CA THR A 95 0.95 3.48 7.29
C THR A 95 2.16 4.06 8.01
N ASN A 96 3.32 4.10 7.34
CA ASN A 96 4.57 4.54 7.95
C ASN A 96 4.59 6.04 8.23
N ASP A 97 3.86 6.83 7.45
CA ASP A 97 3.69 8.27 7.64
C ASP A 97 2.98 8.59 8.97
N CYS A 98 2.20 7.64 9.50
CA CYS A 98 1.54 7.77 10.80
C CYS A 98 2.50 7.59 12.00
N LYS A 99 3.78 7.20 11.80
CA LYS A 99 4.75 7.10 12.89
C LYS A 99 4.82 8.41 13.67
N SER A 100 4.96 8.29 14.99
CA SER A 100 5.02 9.44 15.92
C SER A 100 6.17 10.41 15.60
N ALA A 101 7.26 9.90 15.04
CA ALA A 101 8.43 10.70 14.62
C ALA A 101 8.07 11.75 13.57
N PHE A 102 7.16 11.46 12.63
CA PHE A 102 6.72 12.43 11.63
C PHE A 102 5.69 13.42 12.17
N ASN A 103 4.96 13.05 13.22
CA ASN A 103 3.88 13.88 13.81
C ASN A 103 2.91 14.48 12.78
N ALA A 104 2.74 13.78 11.65
CA ALA A 104 1.95 14.23 10.52
C ALA A 104 0.44 14.09 10.77
N SER A 105 -0.34 15.00 10.20
CA SER A 105 -1.79 14.89 10.10
C SER A 105 -2.20 14.05 8.89
N SER A 106 -3.44 13.54 8.90
CA SER A 106 -4.00 12.83 7.75
C SER A 106 -3.98 13.66 6.45
N LYS A 107 -4.13 14.99 6.57
CA LYS A 107 -4.08 15.91 5.41
C LYS A 107 -2.66 16.05 4.84
N GLU A 108 -1.63 16.09 5.68
CA GLU A 108 -0.23 16.14 5.22
C GLU A 108 0.16 14.81 4.54
N ILE A 109 -0.25 13.68 5.12
CA ILE A 109 -0.04 12.35 4.52
C ILE A 109 -0.77 12.26 3.16
N THR A 110 -2.01 12.72 3.10
CA THR A 110 -2.80 12.74 1.86
C THR A 110 -2.16 13.65 0.80
N ALA A 111 -1.60 14.79 1.19
CA ALA A 111 -0.86 15.65 0.29
C ALA A 111 0.39 14.97 -0.28
N GLY A 112 1.12 14.20 0.54
CA GLY A 112 2.23 13.36 0.09
C GLY A 112 1.79 12.29 -0.92
N LEU A 113 0.67 11.60 -0.64
CA LEU A 113 0.10 10.63 -1.56
C LEU A 113 -0.38 11.28 -2.87
N GLU A 114 -0.95 12.49 -2.81
CA GLU A 114 -1.35 13.24 -4.00
C GLU A 114 -0.16 13.51 -4.94
N LEU A 115 1.02 13.80 -4.39
CA LEU A 115 2.22 13.96 -5.20
C LEU A 115 2.63 12.66 -5.89
N CYS A 116 2.55 11.52 -5.21
CA CYS A 116 2.76 10.20 -5.82
C CYS A 116 1.70 9.91 -6.91
N LEU A 117 0.42 10.19 -6.62
CA LEU A 117 -0.67 10.00 -7.57
C LEU A 117 -0.46 10.82 -8.85
N LYS A 118 -0.01 12.07 -8.74
CA LYS A 118 0.31 12.90 -9.92
C LYS A 118 1.39 12.27 -10.80
N LYS A 119 2.40 11.63 -10.20
CA LYS A 119 3.42 10.88 -10.97
C LYS A 119 2.86 9.65 -11.68
N LEU A 120 1.90 8.97 -11.06
CA LEU A 120 1.19 7.85 -11.70
C LEU A 120 0.34 8.35 -12.88
N LEU A 121 -0.36 9.47 -12.72
CA LEU A 121 -1.20 10.09 -13.76
C LEU A 121 -0.41 10.59 -14.98
N ASP A 122 0.90 10.81 -14.86
CA ASP A 122 1.77 11.11 -15.99
C ASP A 122 1.91 9.92 -16.97
N VAL A 123 1.60 8.68 -16.54
CA VAL A 123 1.83 7.45 -17.29
C VAL A 123 0.64 6.48 -17.35
N VAL A 124 -0.32 6.59 -16.42
CA VAL A 124 -1.49 5.72 -16.31
C VAL A 124 -2.75 6.57 -16.30
N ALA A 125 -3.76 6.21 -17.10
CA ALA A 125 -5.04 6.90 -17.10
C ALA A 125 -5.76 6.76 -15.74
N PRO A 126 -6.45 7.80 -15.25
CA PRO A 126 -7.03 7.80 -13.89
C PRO A 126 -7.99 6.65 -13.64
N GLU A 127 -8.79 6.24 -14.62
CA GLU A 127 -9.70 5.10 -14.54
C GLU A 127 -8.98 3.75 -14.37
N ASN A 128 -7.67 3.69 -14.60
CA ASN A 128 -6.81 2.52 -14.42
C ASN A 128 -5.95 2.59 -13.14
N ILE A 129 -6.24 3.54 -12.25
CA ILE A 129 -5.54 3.67 -10.96
C ILE A 129 -6.50 3.29 -9.83
N LEU A 130 -6.07 2.36 -8.97
CA LEU A 130 -6.73 2.02 -7.72
C LEU A 130 -5.93 2.62 -6.56
N LEU A 131 -6.55 3.57 -5.85
CA LEU A 131 -6.01 4.15 -4.64
C LEU A 131 -6.57 3.39 -3.44
N ILE A 132 -5.69 2.86 -2.60
CA ILE A 132 -6.08 2.10 -1.40
C ILE A 132 -5.66 2.87 -0.14
N SER A 133 -6.64 3.17 0.74
CA SER A 133 -6.29 3.61 2.09
C SER A 133 -5.83 2.43 2.94
N PRO A 134 -4.78 2.60 3.79
CA PRO A 134 -4.20 1.50 4.54
C PRO A 134 -5.15 0.92 5.61
N LEU A 135 -4.69 -0.11 6.29
CA LEU A 135 -5.34 -0.64 7.48
C LEU A 135 -5.41 0.43 8.58
N TYR A 136 -6.37 0.28 9.48
CA TYR A 136 -6.32 1.02 10.74
C TYR A 136 -5.22 0.44 11.62
N LEU A 137 -4.43 1.31 12.21
CA LEU A 137 -3.46 0.94 13.23
C LEU A 137 -4.19 0.52 14.52
N GLU A 138 -3.59 -0.41 15.23
CA GLU A 138 -4.07 -0.91 16.53
C GLU A 138 -3.02 -0.67 17.62
N THR A 139 -3.38 -0.80 18.89
CA THR A 139 -2.50 -0.48 20.01
C THR A 139 -1.21 -1.31 20.06
N ALA A 140 -1.21 -2.52 19.51
CA ALA A 140 0.01 -3.31 19.33
C ALA A 140 1.09 -2.62 18.48
N ALA A 141 0.73 -1.59 17.71
CA ALA A 141 1.70 -0.82 16.93
C ALA A 141 2.55 0.14 17.77
N PHE A 142 2.23 0.35 19.04
CA PHE A 142 2.98 1.30 19.90
C PHE A 142 4.44 0.91 20.07
N ASP A 143 4.75 -0.38 20.08
CA ASP A 143 6.12 -0.90 20.17
C ASP A 143 6.95 -0.64 18.88
N PHE A 144 6.31 -0.12 17.84
CA PHE A 144 6.89 0.11 16.50
C PHE A 144 6.92 1.60 16.09
N GLY A 145 6.88 2.49 17.06
CA GLY A 145 7.00 3.94 16.85
C GLY A 145 5.68 4.64 16.54
N PHE A 146 4.54 4.02 16.86
CA PHE A 146 3.20 4.61 16.76
C PHE A 146 2.66 4.98 18.15
N ASN A 147 1.56 5.73 18.19
CA ASN A 147 0.89 6.15 19.42
C ASN A 147 -0.64 6.35 19.18
N ASP A 148 -1.38 6.81 20.17
CA ASP A 148 -2.83 7.08 20.06
C ASP A 148 -3.17 8.05 18.91
N ARG A 149 -2.33 9.09 18.69
CA ARG A 149 -2.49 10.00 17.56
C ARG A 149 -2.34 9.27 16.23
N SER A 150 -1.36 8.37 16.11
CA SER A 150 -1.15 7.55 14.93
C SER A 150 -2.40 6.71 14.58
N ILE A 151 -3.02 6.11 15.59
CA ILE A 151 -4.27 5.35 15.43
C ILE A 151 -5.39 6.28 14.92
N ALA A 152 -5.55 7.46 15.52
CA ALA A 152 -6.57 8.41 15.09
C ALA A 152 -6.33 8.86 13.64
N VAL A 153 -5.10 9.23 13.29
CA VAL A 153 -4.72 9.64 11.93
C VAL A 153 -4.96 8.52 10.92
N SER A 154 -4.59 7.27 11.24
CA SER A 154 -4.81 6.13 10.33
C SER A 154 -6.28 5.94 9.95
N ARG A 155 -7.20 6.25 10.86
CA ARG A 155 -8.65 6.17 10.62
C ARG A 155 -9.16 7.30 9.75
N GLU A 156 -8.58 8.49 9.86
CA GLU A 156 -8.93 9.65 9.03
C GLU A 156 -8.51 9.47 7.57
N LEU A 157 -7.41 8.74 7.30
CA LEU A 157 -6.90 8.50 5.95
C LEU A 157 -7.95 7.88 5.01
N LYS A 158 -8.87 7.06 5.52
CA LYS A 158 -9.94 6.46 4.71
C LYS A 158 -10.79 7.53 4.04
N ARG A 159 -11.25 8.54 4.79
CA ARG A 159 -12.05 9.66 4.28
C ARG A 159 -11.22 10.51 3.30
N ASP A 160 -10.02 10.88 3.73
CA ASP A 160 -9.19 11.83 3.00
C ASP A 160 -8.71 11.23 1.66
N TYR A 161 -8.41 9.93 1.63
CA TYR A 161 -8.04 9.21 0.40
C TYR A 161 -9.23 9.00 -0.53
N LYS A 162 -10.44 8.80 0.02
CA LYS A 162 -11.67 8.75 -0.79
C LYS A 162 -11.91 10.11 -1.47
N GLU A 163 -11.78 11.21 -0.74
CA GLU A 163 -11.88 12.56 -1.30
C GLU A 163 -10.84 12.80 -2.39
N LEU A 164 -9.59 12.33 -2.18
CA LEU A 164 -8.52 12.41 -3.17
C LEU A 164 -8.83 11.60 -4.43
N ALA A 165 -9.33 10.37 -4.27
CA ALA A 165 -9.72 9.52 -5.39
C ALA A 165 -10.83 10.16 -6.23
N ASP A 166 -11.85 10.73 -5.57
CA ASP A 166 -12.95 11.43 -6.24
C ASP A 166 -12.44 12.66 -7.01
N LYS A 167 -11.51 13.42 -6.42
CA LYS A 167 -10.90 14.59 -7.06
C LYS A 167 -10.20 14.25 -8.37
N TYR A 168 -9.57 13.09 -8.46
CA TYR A 168 -8.80 12.66 -9.63
C TYR A 168 -9.52 11.62 -10.50
N ASN A 169 -10.76 11.27 -10.18
CA ASN A 169 -11.56 10.24 -10.86
C ASN A 169 -10.85 8.87 -10.92
N THR A 170 -10.13 8.49 -9.86
CA THR A 170 -9.54 7.16 -9.70
C THR A 170 -10.48 6.23 -8.93
N ALA A 171 -10.26 4.93 -9.05
CA ALA A 171 -10.95 3.97 -8.18
C ALA A 171 -10.42 4.08 -6.74
N PHE A 172 -11.26 3.74 -5.77
CA PHE A 172 -10.93 3.76 -4.34
C PHE A 172 -11.31 2.45 -3.65
N LEU A 173 -10.46 2.01 -2.73
CA LEU A 173 -10.67 0.90 -1.83
C LEU A 173 -10.15 1.27 -0.44
N ALA A 174 -10.88 0.92 0.63
CA ALA A 174 -10.35 1.00 1.98
C ALA A 174 -9.94 -0.40 2.45
N ALA A 175 -8.62 -0.64 2.67
CA ALA A 175 -8.15 -1.93 3.14
C ALA A 175 -8.78 -2.29 4.51
N SER A 176 -8.99 -1.29 5.36
CA SER A 176 -9.65 -1.44 6.67
C SER A 176 -11.10 -1.94 6.64
N ASP A 177 -11.77 -1.91 5.49
CA ASP A 177 -13.12 -2.47 5.34
C ASP A 177 -13.09 -3.99 5.10
N HIS A 178 -11.93 -4.53 4.74
CA HIS A 178 -11.76 -5.93 4.35
C HIS A 178 -10.87 -6.71 5.29
N ALA A 179 -9.88 -6.06 5.91
CA ALA A 179 -8.93 -6.69 6.80
C ALA A 179 -8.63 -5.83 8.03
N LYS A 180 -8.17 -6.47 9.09
CA LYS A 180 -7.62 -5.81 10.28
C LYS A 180 -6.12 -6.03 10.34
N ALA A 181 -5.43 -5.13 11.02
CA ALA A 181 -4.03 -5.32 11.35
C ALA A 181 -3.85 -6.51 12.29
N SER A 182 -2.70 -7.18 12.17
CA SER A 182 -2.30 -8.27 13.07
C SER A 182 -2.29 -7.82 14.52
N SER A 183 -2.78 -8.67 15.41
CA SER A 183 -2.68 -8.42 16.86
C SER A 183 -1.24 -8.51 17.39
N LEU A 184 -0.30 -9.02 16.59
CA LEU A 184 1.11 -9.15 16.98
C LEU A 184 1.84 -7.80 16.89
N ASP A 185 1.50 -6.97 15.90
CA ASP A 185 2.22 -5.71 15.66
C ASP A 185 1.31 -4.51 15.33
N GLY A 186 0.00 -4.71 15.22
CA GLY A 186 -0.97 -3.65 15.05
C GLY A 186 -0.93 -2.89 13.74
N GLN A 187 -0.17 -3.38 12.71
CA GLN A 187 0.04 -2.66 11.46
C GLN A 187 0.06 -3.53 10.20
N HIS A 188 0.44 -4.80 10.29
CA HIS A 188 0.59 -5.66 9.12
C HIS A 188 -0.60 -6.59 8.90
N LEU A 189 -0.79 -7.02 7.66
CA LEU A 189 -1.78 -8.01 7.27
C LEU A 189 -1.38 -9.41 7.79
N THR A 190 -2.37 -10.18 8.23
CA THR A 190 -2.24 -11.64 8.42
C THR A 190 -2.45 -12.37 7.09
N GLU A 191 -2.27 -13.70 7.06
CA GLU A 191 -2.60 -14.51 5.87
C GLU A 191 -4.06 -14.29 5.41
N GLU A 192 -5.01 -14.31 6.36
CA GLU A 192 -6.42 -14.05 6.07
C GLU A 192 -6.63 -12.62 5.57
N GLY A 193 -5.90 -11.65 6.15
CA GLY A 193 -5.92 -10.26 5.72
C GLY A 193 -5.43 -10.09 4.29
N HIS A 194 -4.34 -10.76 3.92
CA HIS A 194 -3.83 -10.78 2.54
C HIS A 194 -4.86 -11.35 1.56
N ARG A 195 -5.52 -12.46 1.91
CA ARG A 195 -6.57 -13.07 1.09
C ARG A 195 -7.77 -12.13 0.93
N ALA A 196 -8.24 -11.53 2.01
CA ALA A 196 -9.38 -10.61 1.97
C ALA A 196 -9.08 -9.35 1.15
N LEU A 197 -7.88 -8.78 1.30
CA LEU A 197 -7.45 -7.64 0.50
C LEU A 197 -7.35 -8.02 -0.99
N PHE A 198 -6.77 -9.18 -1.30
CA PHE A 198 -6.70 -9.69 -2.67
C PHE A 198 -8.09 -9.78 -3.32
N GLU A 199 -9.08 -10.37 -2.64
CA GLU A 199 -10.44 -10.52 -3.18
C GLU A 199 -11.08 -9.16 -3.48
N ALA A 200 -10.90 -8.17 -2.60
CA ALA A 200 -11.39 -6.81 -2.79
C ALA A 200 -10.68 -6.09 -3.95
N VAL A 201 -9.36 -6.22 -4.03
CA VAL A 201 -8.56 -5.64 -5.13
C VAL A 201 -8.94 -6.26 -6.47
N LEU A 202 -9.07 -7.58 -6.55
CA LEU A 202 -9.47 -8.29 -7.78
C LEU A 202 -10.83 -7.81 -8.25
N LYS A 203 -11.81 -7.69 -7.34
CA LYS A 203 -13.14 -7.16 -7.67
C LYS A 203 -13.06 -5.73 -8.20
N SER A 204 -12.24 -4.88 -7.60
CA SER A 204 -12.03 -3.50 -8.05
C SER A 204 -11.42 -3.45 -9.45
N ILE A 205 -10.35 -4.22 -9.70
CA ILE A 205 -9.69 -4.28 -11.02
C ILE A 205 -10.63 -4.77 -12.12
N VAL A 206 -11.45 -5.79 -11.81
CA VAL A 206 -12.45 -6.28 -12.77
C VAL A 206 -13.50 -5.20 -13.08
N SER A 207 -13.93 -4.42 -12.09
CA SER A 207 -14.90 -3.33 -12.28
C SER A 207 -14.33 -2.13 -13.05
N MET A 208 -13.02 -1.88 -12.93
CA MET A 208 -12.31 -0.84 -13.67
C MET A 208 -12.17 -1.14 -15.18
N ASN A 209 -12.74 -2.28 -15.65
CA ASN A 209 -12.62 -2.74 -17.04
C ASN A 209 -11.16 -2.80 -17.57
N ILE A 210 -10.20 -3.01 -16.69
CA ILE A 210 -8.83 -3.37 -17.07
C ILE A 210 -8.88 -4.80 -17.66
N LYS A 211 -9.79 -4.96 -18.64
CA LYS A 211 -10.03 -6.24 -19.32
C LYS A 211 -8.94 -6.46 -20.35
N ASN A 212 -8.61 -7.75 -20.48
CA ASN A 212 -7.78 -8.39 -21.49
C ASN A 212 -7.88 -7.82 -22.89
#